data_de3311a8d3814c1c6f473b2f1d749ad9
#
_entry.id   de3311a8d3814c1c6f473b2f1d749ad9
#
_cell.length_a   1.000
_cell.length_b   1.000
_cell.length_c   1.000
_cell.angle_alpha   90.00
_cell.angle_beta   90.00
_cell.angle_gamma   90.00
#
_symmetry.space_group_name_H-M   'P 1'
#
loop_
_entity.id
_entity.type
_entity.pdbx_description
1 polymer ?
#
loop_
_entity_poly.entity_id
_entity_poly.type
_entity_poly.pdbx_seq_one_letter_code
_entity_poly.pdbx_strand_id
1 'polypeptide(L)'
;VQKGQTICECEYCGTKQTVSATDDEIVTNLYNRANNLRIKCEFDTAQEIYEKIVAKNSNEAEAYWGIVLCKYGIEYVEDPKTYKRVPTCHRTQLESVLTDVDYLSAIENADSNQKLIYEQEAKEIDKLQKDILSIVHNEKPFDVFICYKETDENGKRTVDSVLANDIYYQLMQEGLKVFYAAITLENKLGQEYEPYIFSALNSAKVMLVVGTKPENFNAVWVKNEWSRYLKLMSNDRSKT
;
A
#
# COMPACT_ATOMS: atom_id res chain seq x y z
N VAL A 1 -14.59 -20.28 4.04
CA VAL A 1 -14.82 -19.78 5.41
C VAL A 1 -16.05 -20.48 5.96
N GLN A 2 -15.98 -21.05 7.17
CA GLN A 2 -17.14 -21.66 7.82
C GLN A 2 -18.07 -20.54 8.32
N LYS A 3 -19.39 -20.85 8.38
CA LYS A 3 -20.41 -19.91 8.83
C LYS A 3 -20.11 -19.38 10.24
N GLY A 4 -20.12 -18.05 10.42
CA GLY A 4 -19.85 -17.38 11.70
C GLY A 4 -18.36 -17.24 12.06
N GLN A 5 -17.44 -17.62 11.19
CA GLN A 5 -16.03 -17.33 11.40
C GLN A 5 -15.68 -15.89 11.04
N THR A 6 -14.93 -15.22 11.89
CA THR A 6 -14.44 -13.85 11.72
C THR A 6 -12.98 -13.78 11.28
N ILE A 7 -12.31 -14.95 11.23
CA ILE A 7 -10.93 -15.08 10.77
C ILE A 7 -10.84 -16.21 9.76
N CYS A 8 -10.10 -16.00 8.70
CA CYS A 8 -9.60 -17.03 7.80
C CYS A 8 -8.06 -17.02 7.80
N GLU A 9 -7.47 -18.20 7.68
CA GLU A 9 -6.03 -18.38 7.56
C GLU A 9 -5.72 -18.87 6.14
N CYS A 10 -4.73 -18.25 5.50
CA CYS A 10 -4.26 -18.69 4.19
C CYS A 10 -3.56 -20.04 4.34
N GLU A 11 -4.06 -21.07 3.68
CA GLU A 11 -3.47 -22.42 3.72
C GLU A 11 -2.04 -22.46 3.17
N TYR A 12 -1.66 -21.50 2.36
CA TYR A 12 -0.34 -21.43 1.72
C TYR A 12 0.71 -20.72 2.57
N CYS A 13 0.40 -19.53 3.09
CA CYS A 13 1.37 -18.69 3.83
C CYS A 13 1.08 -18.56 5.33
N GLY A 14 -0.03 -19.12 5.82
CA GLY A 14 -0.43 -19.03 7.23
C GLY A 14 -0.87 -17.64 7.69
N THR A 15 -0.96 -16.66 6.79
CA THR A 15 -1.42 -15.31 7.15
C THR A 15 -2.87 -15.34 7.54
N LYS A 16 -3.19 -14.77 8.71
CA LYS A 16 -4.56 -14.61 9.19
C LYS A 16 -5.14 -13.30 8.67
N GLN A 17 -6.40 -13.36 8.25
CA GLN A 17 -7.18 -12.21 7.78
C GLN A 17 -8.53 -12.21 8.46
N THR A 18 -9.01 -11.02 8.77
CA THR A 18 -10.37 -10.85 9.27
C THR A 18 -11.39 -10.92 8.13
N VAL A 19 -12.57 -11.39 8.45
CA VAL A 19 -13.70 -11.46 7.53
C VAL A 19 -14.98 -11.13 8.27
N SER A 20 -15.99 -10.61 7.58
CA SER A 20 -17.32 -10.41 8.19
C SER A 20 -17.96 -11.76 8.50
N ALA A 21 -18.59 -11.86 9.65
CA ALA A 21 -19.38 -13.01 10.06
C ALA A 21 -20.81 -12.98 9.49
N THR A 22 -21.15 -12.03 8.63
CA THR A 22 -22.51 -11.87 8.10
C THR A 22 -22.96 -13.04 7.23
N ASP A 23 -24.19 -13.46 7.43
CA ASP A 23 -24.90 -14.44 6.57
C ASP A 23 -25.72 -13.75 5.45
N ASP A 24 -25.78 -12.42 5.43
CA ASP A 24 -26.49 -11.65 4.41
C ASP A 24 -25.71 -11.63 3.10
N GLU A 25 -26.23 -12.30 2.08
CA GLU A 25 -25.61 -12.39 0.76
C GLU A 25 -25.38 -11.01 0.12
N ILE A 26 -26.28 -10.06 0.35
CA ILE A 26 -26.15 -8.69 -0.17
C ILE A 26 -24.94 -8.02 0.48
N VAL A 27 -24.80 -8.14 1.80
CA VAL A 27 -23.66 -7.56 2.54
C VAL A 27 -22.36 -8.25 2.12
N THR A 28 -22.35 -9.57 1.95
CA THR A 28 -21.18 -10.30 1.44
C THR A 28 -20.76 -9.80 0.06
N ASN A 29 -21.71 -9.57 -0.84
CA ASN A 29 -21.41 -9.00 -2.17
C ASN A 29 -20.87 -7.58 -2.09
N LEU A 30 -21.35 -6.75 -1.16
CA LEU A 30 -20.80 -5.41 -0.91
C LEU A 30 -19.35 -5.50 -0.41
N TYR A 31 -19.03 -6.38 0.53
CA TYR A 31 -17.65 -6.61 0.98
C TYR A 31 -16.73 -7.04 -0.17
N ASN A 32 -17.15 -8.02 -0.96
CA ASN A 32 -16.36 -8.48 -2.11
C ASN A 32 -16.09 -7.33 -3.10
N ARG A 33 -17.08 -6.49 -3.38
CA ARG A 33 -16.92 -5.32 -4.25
C ARG A 33 -15.98 -4.30 -3.64
N ALA A 34 -16.13 -3.94 -2.37
CA ALA A 34 -15.28 -3.00 -1.69
C ALA A 34 -13.83 -3.46 -1.62
N ASN A 35 -13.59 -4.74 -1.28
CA ASN A 35 -12.27 -5.35 -1.26
C ASN A 35 -11.60 -5.33 -2.65
N ASN A 36 -12.34 -5.64 -3.72
CA ASN A 36 -11.82 -5.58 -5.09
C ASN A 36 -11.44 -4.15 -5.50
N LEU A 37 -12.20 -3.14 -5.08
CA LEU A 37 -11.88 -1.73 -5.35
C LEU A 37 -10.64 -1.30 -4.56
N ARG A 38 -10.52 -1.72 -3.29
CA ARG A 38 -9.33 -1.44 -2.47
C ARG A 38 -8.06 -2.03 -3.07
N ILE A 39 -8.10 -3.28 -3.59
CA ILE A 39 -6.99 -3.92 -4.31
C ILE A 39 -6.60 -3.13 -5.58
N LYS A 40 -7.55 -2.40 -6.18
CA LYS A 40 -7.29 -1.50 -7.31
C LYS A 40 -6.91 -0.09 -6.89
N CYS A 41 -6.69 0.15 -5.60
CA CYS A 41 -6.41 1.47 -5.01
C CYS A 41 -7.53 2.50 -5.24
N GLU A 42 -8.76 2.06 -5.53
CA GLU A 42 -9.95 2.89 -5.64
C GLU A 42 -10.58 3.13 -4.25
N PHE A 43 -9.78 3.71 -3.35
CA PHE A 43 -10.10 3.79 -1.92
C PHE A 43 -11.37 4.58 -1.61
N ASP A 44 -11.63 5.70 -2.33
CA ASP A 44 -12.81 6.52 -2.07
C ASP A 44 -14.10 5.74 -2.37
N THR A 45 -14.13 5.08 -3.53
CA THR A 45 -15.29 4.27 -3.94
C THR A 45 -15.47 3.04 -3.04
N ALA A 46 -14.35 2.43 -2.59
CA ALA A 46 -14.38 1.33 -1.65
C ALA A 46 -14.95 1.78 -0.29
N GLN A 47 -14.50 2.93 0.22
CA GLN A 47 -14.96 3.52 1.46
C GLN A 47 -16.47 3.75 1.46
N GLU A 48 -17.01 4.36 0.40
CA GLU A 48 -18.46 4.57 0.25
C GLU A 48 -19.27 3.27 0.38
N ILE A 49 -18.71 2.14 -0.05
CA ILE A 49 -19.38 0.84 0.08
C ILE A 49 -19.32 0.34 1.51
N TYR A 50 -18.18 0.45 2.20
CA TYR A 50 -18.07 0.10 3.61
C TYR A 50 -19.00 0.96 4.47
N GLU A 51 -19.09 2.26 4.20
CA GLU A 51 -20.03 3.17 4.88
C GLU A 51 -21.49 2.74 4.70
N LYS A 52 -21.88 2.24 3.52
CA LYS A 52 -23.21 1.67 3.29
C LYS A 52 -23.45 0.40 4.12
N ILE A 53 -22.42 -0.41 4.33
CA ILE A 53 -22.50 -1.60 5.20
C ILE A 53 -22.72 -1.15 6.65
N VAL A 54 -21.92 -0.19 7.14
CA VAL A 54 -22.07 0.39 8.49
C VAL A 54 -23.44 1.02 8.70
N ALA A 55 -23.95 1.76 7.70
CA ALA A 55 -25.28 2.35 7.76
C ALA A 55 -26.41 1.29 7.86
N LYS A 56 -26.21 0.09 7.32
CA LYS A 56 -27.15 -1.03 7.42
C LYS A 56 -27.02 -1.76 8.76
N ASN A 57 -25.80 -1.95 9.24
CA ASN A 57 -25.49 -2.58 10.51
C ASN A 57 -24.28 -1.90 11.17
N SER A 58 -24.54 -1.09 12.19
CA SER A 58 -23.52 -0.32 12.91
C SER A 58 -22.55 -1.16 13.77
N ASN A 59 -22.78 -2.48 13.88
CA ASN A 59 -21.93 -3.38 14.66
C ASN A 59 -20.96 -4.19 13.78
N GLU A 60 -20.80 -3.82 12.51
CA GLU A 60 -19.92 -4.49 11.57
C GLU A 60 -18.47 -4.01 11.72
N ALA A 61 -17.72 -4.64 12.63
CA ALA A 61 -16.31 -4.32 12.90
C ALA A 61 -15.45 -4.32 11.64
N GLU A 62 -15.63 -5.33 10.77
CA GLU A 62 -14.88 -5.47 9.51
C GLU A 62 -15.14 -4.30 8.54
N ALA A 63 -16.35 -3.72 8.54
CA ALA A 63 -16.64 -2.56 7.69
C ALA A 63 -15.94 -1.29 8.19
N TYR A 64 -15.91 -1.06 9.49
CA TYR A 64 -15.13 0.04 10.08
C TYR A 64 -13.63 -0.13 9.79
N TRP A 65 -13.10 -1.36 9.94
CA TRP A 65 -11.72 -1.64 9.58
C TRP A 65 -11.45 -1.39 8.09
N GLY A 66 -12.38 -1.77 7.21
CA GLY A 66 -12.31 -1.45 5.78
C GLY A 66 -12.26 0.05 5.49
N ILE A 67 -13.03 0.89 6.24
CA ILE A 67 -12.98 2.35 6.16
C ILE A 67 -11.59 2.86 6.56
N VAL A 68 -11.03 2.37 7.67
CA VAL A 68 -9.68 2.71 8.13
C VAL A 68 -8.65 2.43 7.04
N LEU A 69 -8.67 1.21 6.48
CA LEU A 69 -7.73 0.84 5.41
C LEU A 69 -7.85 1.76 4.18
N CYS A 70 -9.08 2.20 3.84
CA CYS A 70 -9.29 3.15 2.74
C CYS A 70 -8.76 4.55 3.07
N LYS A 71 -9.03 5.08 4.27
CA LYS A 71 -8.56 6.39 4.73
C LYS A 71 -7.03 6.50 4.68
N TYR A 72 -6.35 5.46 5.16
CA TYR A 72 -4.90 5.40 5.21
C TYR A 72 -4.29 4.85 3.89
N GLY A 73 -5.13 4.50 2.92
CA GLY A 73 -4.71 4.01 1.61
C GLY A 73 -3.91 2.73 1.71
N ILE A 74 -4.34 1.80 2.55
CA ILE A 74 -3.62 0.56 2.79
C ILE A 74 -4.07 -0.53 1.81
N GLU A 75 -3.11 -1.03 1.05
CA GLU A 75 -3.21 -2.25 0.27
C GLU A 75 -2.21 -3.27 0.81
N TYR A 76 -2.62 -4.53 0.89
CA TYR A 76 -1.72 -5.62 1.24
C TYR A 76 -1.25 -6.32 -0.01
N VAL A 77 0.05 -6.29 -0.25
CA VAL A 77 0.70 -7.02 -1.35
C VAL A 77 1.47 -8.23 -0.82
N GLU A 78 1.58 -9.27 -1.64
CA GLU A 78 2.39 -10.43 -1.32
C GLU A 78 3.85 -10.14 -1.69
N ASP A 79 4.74 -10.17 -0.70
CA ASP A 79 6.17 -10.07 -0.91
C ASP A 79 6.68 -11.31 -1.65
N PRO A 80 7.25 -11.18 -2.85
CA PRO A 80 7.66 -12.32 -3.67
C PRO A 80 8.81 -13.16 -3.09
N LYS A 81 9.51 -12.65 -2.04
CA LYS A 81 10.61 -13.37 -1.38
C LYS A 81 10.14 -14.15 -0.15
N THR A 82 9.25 -13.54 0.63
CA THR A 82 8.80 -14.10 1.91
C THR A 82 7.43 -14.76 1.81
N TYR A 83 6.69 -14.51 0.71
CA TYR A 83 5.29 -14.91 0.50
C TYR A 83 4.32 -14.40 1.58
N LYS A 84 4.77 -13.44 2.37
CA LYS A 84 3.92 -12.79 3.38
C LYS A 84 3.21 -11.59 2.79
N ARG A 85 2.01 -11.34 3.27
CA ARG A 85 1.29 -10.11 2.96
C ARG A 85 1.84 -8.99 3.82
N VAL A 86 2.24 -7.91 3.16
CA VAL A 86 2.77 -6.70 3.80
C VAL A 86 1.92 -5.50 3.43
N PRO A 87 1.66 -4.57 4.37
CA PRO A 87 0.91 -3.36 4.06
C PRO A 87 1.76 -2.43 3.21
N THR A 88 1.14 -1.86 2.18
CA THR A 88 1.68 -0.72 1.42
C THR A 88 0.81 0.49 1.64
N CYS A 89 1.38 1.70 1.59
CA CYS A 89 0.69 2.92 1.93
C CYS A 89 0.53 3.82 0.71
N HIS A 90 -0.71 4.08 0.30
CA HIS A 90 -1.05 4.93 -0.85
C HIS A 90 -1.48 6.34 -0.44
N ARG A 91 -1.72 6.60 0.84
CA ARG A 91 -2.15 7.89 1.39
C ARG A 91 -1.41 8.16 2.67
N THR A 92 -0.97 9.40 2.87
CA THR A 92 -0.33 9.81 4.12
C THR A 92 -1.31 10.67 4.92
N GLN A 93 -1.59 10.28 6.15
CA GLN A 93 -2.40 11.02 7.10
C GLN A 93 -1.50 11.62 8.19
N LEU A 94 -1.83 12.82 8.65
CA LEU A 94 -1.11 13.47 9.75
C LEU A 94 -1.47 12.88 11.11
N GLU A 95 -2.71 12.42 11.24
CA GLU A 95 -3.23 11.84 12.47
C GLU A 95 -2.93 10.34 12.54
N SER A 96 -2.66 9.87 13.75
CA SER A 96 -2.40 8.46 14.00
C SER A 96 -3.65 7.61 13.79
N VAL A 97 -3.51 6.47 13.11
CA VAL A 97 -4.60 5.49 12.98
C VAL A 97 -5.12 5.02 14.34
N LEU A 98 -4.28 5.00 15.36
CA LEU A 98 -4.65 4.54 16.71
C LEU A 98 -5.67 5.47 17.41
N THR A 99 -5.85 6.68 16.92
CA THR A 99 -6.83 7.67 17.42
C THR A 99 -7.99 7.92 16.45
N ASP A 100 -7.99 7.23 15.31
CA ASP A 100 -9.04 7.36 14.31
C ASP A 100 -10.37 6.82 14.82
N VAL A 101 -11.45 7.55 14.58
CA VAL A 101 -12.80 7.21 15.10
C VAL A 101 -13.33 5.89 14.55
N ASP A 102 -13.02 5.57 13.28
CA ASP A 102 -13.47 4.32 12.68
C ASP A 102 -12.62 3.14 13.18
N TYR A 103 -11.31 3.36 13.47
CA TYR A 103 -10.50 2.37 14.16
C TYR A 103 -11.06 2.04 15.55
N LEU A 104 -11.40 3.05 16.34
CA LEU A 104 -11.99 2.84 17.66
C LEU A 104 -13.33 2.11 17.56
N SER A 105 -14.16 2.44 16.57
CA SER A 105 -15.41 1.72 16.30
C SER A 105 -15.17 0.28 15.86
N ALA A 106 -14.14 0.02 15.04
CA ALA A 106 -13.76 -1.35 14.67
C ALA A 106 -13.37 -2.17 15.91
N ILE A 107 -12.56 -1.61 16.80
CA ILE A 107 -12.13 -2.26 18.05
C ILE A 107 -13.29 -2.51 19.02
N GLU A 108 -14.23 -1.57 19.12
CA GLU A 108 -15.41 -1.69 20.00
C GLU A 108 -16.34 -2.83 19.55
N ASN A 109 -16.54 -2.99 18.25
CA ASN A 109 -17.46 -3.98 17.67
C ASN A 109 -16.77 -5.33 17.34
N ALA A 110 -15.44 -5.42 17.44
CA ALA A 110 -14.68 -6.61 17.11
C ALA A 110 -14.81 -7.69 18.20
N ASP A 111 -14.83 -8.95 17.75
CA ASP A 111 -14.58 -10.07 18.67
C ASP A 111 -13.09 -10.12 19.13
N SER A 112 -12.79 -10.98 20.10
CA SER A 112 -11.44 -11.05 20.69
C SER A 112 -10.35 -11.38 19.67
N ASN A 113 -10.67 -12.13 18.63
CA ASN A 113 -9.69 -12.53 17.61
C ASN A 113 -9.48 -11.41 16.58
N GLN A 114 -10.57 -10.79 16.10
CA GLN A 114 -10.51 -9.64 15.21
C GLN A 114 -9.74 -8.48 15.87
N LYS A 115 -10.04 -8.22 17.15
CA LYS A 115 -9.38 -7.17 17.92
C LYS A 115 -7.87 -7.31 17.95
N LEU A 116 -7.37 -8.51 18.19
CA LEU A 116 -5.93 -8.78 18.18
C LEU A 116 -5.28 -8.44 16.83
N ILE A 117 -5.94 -8.81 15.73
CA ILE A 117 -5.42 -8.53 14.39
C ILE A 117 -5.47 -7.03 14.11
N TYR A 118 -6.59 -6.36 14.37
CA TYR A 118 -6.72 -4.92 14.14
C TYR A 118 -5.71 -4.12 14.96
N GLU A 119 -5.49 -4.46 16.23
CA GLU A 119 -4.49 -3.80 17.08
C GLU A 119 -3.06 -3.98 16.57
N GLN A 120 -2.74 -5.16 16.06
CA GLN A 120 -1.42 -5.43 15.47
C GLN A 120 -1.23 -4.67 14.16
N GLU A 121 -2.16 -4.81 13.23
CA GLU A 121 -2.10 -4.15 11.93
C GLU A 121 -2.11 -2.62 12.07
N ALA A 122 -2.92 -2.07 12.98
CA ALA A 122 -2.96 -0.63 13.24
C ALA A 122 -1.59 -0.10 13.74
N LYS A 123 -0.87 -0.85 14.57
CA LYS A 123 0.49 -0.46 15.02
C LYS A 123 1.48 -0.46 13.85
N GLU A 124 1.39 -1.45 12.95
CA GLU A 124 2.23 -1.51 11.76
C GLU A 124 1.93 -0.34 10.81
N ILE A 125 0.65 -0.03 10.59
CA ILE A 125 0.22 1.12 9.78
C ILE A 125 0.67 2.44 10.41
N ASP A 126 0.50 2.62 11.72
CA ASP A 126 0.90 3.84 12.43
C ASP A 126 2.41 4.07 12.34
N LYS A 127 3.20 3.02 12.50
CA LYS A 127 4.65 3.06 12.32
C LYS A 127 5.01 3.48 10.89
N LEU A 128 4.42 2.82 9.90
CA LEU A 128 4.65 3.12 8.48
C LEU A 128 4.32 4.58 8.14
N GLN A 129 3.19 5.11 8.63
CA GLN A 129 2.80 6.51 8.44
C GLN A 129 3.80 7.48 9.07
N LYS A 130 4.23 7.22 10.32
CA LYS A 130 5.20 8.06 11.04
C LYS A 130 6.55 8.09 10.33
N ASP A 131 7.01 6.93 9.85
CA ASP A 131 8.28 6.82 9.14
C ASP A 131 8.24 7.60 7.82
N ILE A 132 7.13 7.51 7.05
CA ILE A 132 6.92 8.30 5.83
C ILE A 132 6.92 9.81 6.15
N LEU A 133 6.18 10.25 7.16
CA LEU A 133 6.12 11.66 7.55
C LEU A 133 7.47 12.20 8.00
N SER A 134 8.23 11.42 8.78
CA SER A 134 9.58 11.78 9.20
C SER A 134 10.51 12.01 8.00
N ILE A 135 10.43 11.16 6.98
CA ILE A 135 11.24 11.29 5.76
C ILE A 135 10.81 12.51 4.96
N VAL A 136 9.50 12.71 4.76
CA VAL A 136 8.97 13.89 4.03
C VAL A 136 9.43 15.20 4.63
N HIS A 137 9.52 15.31 5.97
CA HIS A 137 9.97 16.51 6.64
C HIS A 137 11.47 16.78 6.48
N ASN A 138 12.29 15.75 6.32
CA ASN A 138 13.74 15.84 6.31
C ASN A 138 14.37 15.83 4.92
N GLU A 139 13.66 15.33 3.90
CA GLU A 139 14.19 15.17 2.56
C GLU A 139 13.59 16.20 1.58
N LYS A 140 14.45 16.77 0.73
CA LYS A 140 13.97 17.60 -0.38
C LYS A 140 13.20 16.73 -1.38
N PRO A 141 12.07 17.21 -1.93
CA PRO A 141 11.32 16.50 -2.96
C PRO A 141 12.20 16.03 -4.12
N PHE A 142 11.83 14.90 -4.70
CA PHE A 142 12.44 14.40 -5.93
C PHE A 142 11.78 15.05 -7.15
N ASP A 143 12.57 15.27 -8.21
CA ASP A 143 12.04 15.68 -9.50
C ASP A 143 11.53 14.47 -10.27
N VAL A 144 12.29 13.36 -10.25
CA VAL A 144 11.98 12.14 -10.98
C VAL A 144 12.09 10.91 -10.08
N PHE A 145 11.11 10.00 -10.20
CA PHE A 145 11.15 8.65 -9.62
C PHE A 145 11.30 7.62 -10.74
N ILE A 146 12.34 6.80 -10.70
CA ILE A 146 12.55 5.72 -11.68
C ILE A 146 12.03 4.41 -11.08
N CYS A 147 10.95 3.90 -11.67
CA CYS A 147 10.30 2.63 -11.34
C CYS A 147 10.75 1.55 -12.32
N TYR A 148 11.28 0.44 -11.84
CA TYR A 148 11.82 -0.64 -12.68
C TYR A 148 11.95 -1.94 -11.87
N LYS A 149 12.07 -3.07 -12.58
CA LYS A 149 12.36 -4.36 -11.95
C LYS A 149 13.87 -4.57 -11.80
N GLU A 150 14.39 -4.58 -10.58
CA GLU A 150 15.83 -4.68 -10.29
C GLU A 150 16.40 -6.02 -10.70
N THR A 151 15.79 -7.13 -10.23
CA THR A 151 16.32 -8.47 -10.41
C THR A 151 15.31 -9.43 -11.02
N ASP A 152 15.78 -10.43 -11.74
CA ASP A 152 15.00 -11.56 -12.21
C ASP A 152 14.78 -12.60 -11.09
N GLU A 153 14.13 -13.71 -11.42
CA GLU A 153 13.83 -14.81 -10.48
C GLU A 153 15.09 -15.51 -9.94
N ASN A 154 16.23 -15.35 -10.61
CA ASN A 154 17.53 -15.90 -10.21
C ASN A 154 18.37 -14.87 -9.43
N GLY A 155 17.83 -13.69 -9.11
CA GLY A 155 18.54 -12.62 -8.43
C GLY A 155 19.54 -11.86 -9.29
N LYS A 156 19.55 -12.06 -10.63
CA LYS A 156 20.40 -11.32 -11.56
C LYS A 156 19.73 -10.01 -11.96
N ARG A 157 20.54 -8.97 -12.16
CA ARG A 157 20.06 -7.69 -12.67
C ARG A 157 19.34 -7.85 -14.00
N THR A 158 18.21 -7.20 -14.14
CA THR A 158 17.43 -7.17 -15.38
C THR A 158 18.02 -6.17 -16.38
N VAL A 159 17.62 -6.28 -17.65
CA VAL A 159 17.92 -5.25 -18.67
C VAL A 159 17.31 -3.90 -18.27
N ASP A 160 16.13 -3.92 -17.63
CA ASP A 160 15.46 -2.71 -17.14
C ASP A 160 16.29 -1.98 -16.09
N SER A 161 16.94 -2.72 -15.18
CA SER A 161 17.81 -2.15 -14.16
C SER A 161 19.07 -1.50 -14.76
N VAL A 162 19.59 -2.04 -15.87
CA VAL A 162 20.70 -1.44 -16.61
C VAL A 162 20.27 -0.15 -17.30
N LEU A 163 19.13 -0.15 -18.00
CA LEU A 163 18.58 1.04 -18.64
C LEU A 163 18.21 2.12 -17.62
N ALA A 164 17.61 1.74 -16.49
CA ALA A 164 17.29 2.66 -15.41
C ALA A 164 18.52 3.35 -14.83
N ASN A 165 19.64 2.62 -14.73
CA ASN A 165 20.92 3.16 -14.30
C ASN A 165 21.47 4.21 -15.30
N ASP A 166 21.41 3.93 -16.59
CA ASP A 166 21.87 4.87 -17.61
C ASP A 166 21.00 6.14 -17.64
N ILE A 167 19.69 5.99 -17.54
CA ILE A 167 18.74 7.11 -17.43
C ILE A 167 19.03 7.94 -16.18
N TYR A 168 19.28 7.30 -15.02
CA TYR A 168 19.61 7.97 -13.77
C TYR A 168 20.81 8.92 -13.95
N TYR A 169 21.91 8.44 -14.52
CA TYR A 169 23.11 9.28 -14.69
C TYR A 169 22.88 10.44 -15.67
N GLN A 170 22.12 10.22 -16.75
CA GLN A 170 21.78 11.29 -17.69
C GLN A 170 20.93 12.40 -17.00
N LEU A 171 19.91 12.03 -16.26
CA LEU A 171 19.06 12.97 -15.53
C LEU A 171 19.83 13.72 -14.43
N MET A 172 20.74 13.04 -13.74
CA MET A 172 21.62 13.69 -12.76
C MET A 172 22.56 14.71 -13.39
N GLN A 173 23.05 14.48 -14.60
CA GLN A 173 23.87 15.44 -15.35
C GLN A 173 23.08 16.71 -15.74
N GLU A 174 21.76 16.58 -15.94
CA GLU A 174 20.85 17.72 -16.17
C GLU A 174 20.47 18.44 -14.87
N GLY A 175 21.02 18.06 -13.71
CA GLY A 175 20.82 18.71 -12.41
C GLY A 175 19.49 18.34 -11.72
N LEU A 176 18.81 17.30 -12.17
CA LEU A 176 17.58 16.81 -11.57
C LEU A 176 17.87 15.96 -10.33
N LYS A 177 17.01 16.06 -9.30
CA LYS A 177 17.06 15.17 -8.14
C LYS A 177 16.24 13.91 -8.46
N VAL A 178 16.93 12.78 -8.66
CA VAL A 178 16.33 11.53 -9.13
C VAL A 178 16.33 10.50 -8.02
N PHE A 179 15.17 9.87 -7.79
CA PHE A 179 15.09 8.64 -7.00
C PHE A 179 15.37 7.44 -7.91
N TYR A 180 16.43 6.70 -7.58
CA TYR A 180 16.79 5.44 -8.20
C TYR A 180 17.20 4.47 -7.09
N ALA A 181 16.39 3.44 -6.84
CA ALA A 181 16.44 2.62 -5.65
C ALA A 181 17.84 2.03 -5.37
N ALA A 182 18.51 1.50 -6.39
CA ALA A 182 19.83 0.88 -6.25
C ALA A 182 20.89 1.82 -5.66
N ILE A 183 20.85 3.11 -5.99
CA ILE A 183 21.83 4.10 -5.49
C ILE A 183 21.28 4.87 -4.30
N THR A 184 20.02 5.30 -4.38
CA THR A 184 19.41 6.14 -3.34
C THR A 184 19.31 5.41 -1.99
N LEU A 185 19.07 4.09 -2.03
CA LEU A 185 18.92 3.27 -0.83
C LEU A 185 20.23 2.67 -0.32
N GLU A 186 21.27 2.61 -1.15
CA GLU A 186 22.59 2.08 -0.76
C GLU A 186 23.16 2.78 0.48
N ASN A 187 22.95 4.10 0.58
CA ASN A 187 23.40 4.91 1.72
C ASN A 187 22.46 4.83 2.93
N LYS A 188 21.38 4.06 2.87
CA LYS A 188 20.36 3.89 3.92
C LYS A 188 20.42 2.51 4.58
N LEU A 189 21.56 1.82 4.52
CA LEU A 189 21.77 0.50 5.12
C LEU A 189 21.34 0.48 6.60
N GLY A 190 20.46 -0.46 6.95
CA GLY A 190 19.92 -0.62 8.31
C GLY A 190 18.61 0.16 8.58
N GLN A 191 18.04 0.86 7.60
CA GLN A 191 16.72 1.45 7.66
C GLN A 191 15.69 0.61 6.89
N GLU A 192 14.41 0.76 7.23
CA GLU A 192 13.33 0.20 6.44
C GLU A 192 13.21 1.01 5.13
N TYR A 193 13.35 0.35 3.98
CA TYR A 193 13.36 1.02 2.68
C TYR A 193 11.97 1.47 2.22
N GLU A 194 10.93 0.74 2.58
CA GLU A 194 9.56 1.00 2.12
C GLU A 194 9.06 2.41 2.44
N PRO A 195 9.17 2.93 3.67
CA PRO A 195 8.74 4.30 3.97
C PRO A 195 9.46 5.33 3.12
N TYR A 196 10.76 5.10 2.82
CA TYR A 196 11.55 6.00 2.00
C TYR A 196 11.11 5.99 0.53
N ILE A 197 10.88 4.79 -0.02
CA ILE A 197 10.35 4.62 -1.39
C ILE A 197 8.99 5.32 -1.50
N PHE A 198 8.09 5.13 -0.54
CA PHE A 198 6.77 5.76 -0.55
C PHE A 198 6.84 7.28 -0.41
N SER A 199 7.72 7.80 0.43
CA SER A 199 7.97 9.24 0.54
C SER A 199 8.50 9.82 -0.78
N ALA A 200 9.47 9.17 -1.39
CA ALA A 200 10.05 9.58 -2.65
C ALA A 200 9.01 9.60 -3.78
N LEU A 201 8.19 8.56 -3.88
CA LEU A 201 7.13 8.45 -4.85
C LEU A 201 6.07 9.54 -4.70
N ASN A 202 5.67 9.86 -3.45
CA ASN A 202 4.73 10.95 -3.18
C ASN A 202 5.29 12.32 -3.56
N SER A 203 6.58 12.55 -3.34
CA SER A 203 7.21 13.85 -3.60
C SER A 203 7.60 14.08 -5.06
N ALA A 204 7.85 13.02 -5.82
CA ALA A 204 8.32 13.12 -7.21
C ALA A 204 7.28 13.79 -8.12
N LYS A 205 7.77 14.65 -9.02
CA LYS A 205 6.94 15.33 -10.04
C LYS A 205 6.68 14.45 -11.25
N VAL A 206 7.65 13.62 -11.60
CA VAL A 206 7.60 12.74 -12.78
C VAL A 206 7.90 11.31 -12.35
N MET A 207 7.17 10.34 -12.88
CA MET A 207 7.53 8.92 -12.79
C MET A 207 7.95 8.39 -14.15
N LEU A 208 9.13 7.77 -14.20
CA LEU A 208 9.59 7.01 -15.36
C LEU A 208 9.48 5.53 -15.05
N VAL A 209 8.63 4.81 -15.77
CA VAL A 209 8.50 3.35 -15.67
C VAL A 209 9.34 2.72 -16.76
N VAL A 210 10.40 2.02 -16.37
CA VAL A 210 11.31 1.34 -17.29
C VAL A 210 11.00 -0.14 -17.33
N GLY A 211 10.58 -0.64 -18.49
CA GLY A 211 10.25 -2.05 -18.68
C GLY A 211 10.43 -2.49 -20.12
N THR A 212 11.27 -3.50 -20.33
CA THR A 212 11.53 -4.12 -21.65
C THR A 212 10.62 -5.29 -21.96
N LYS A 213 9.88 -5.77 -20.94
CA LYS A 213 8.95 -6.90 -21.05
C LYS A 213 7.67 -6.62 -20.25
N PRO A 214 6.50 -7.08 -20.74
CA PRO A 214 5.22 -6.91 -20.02
C PRO A 214 5.24 -7.48 -18.60
N GLU A 215 5.95 -8.59 -18.37
CA GLU A 215 6.05 -9.24 -17.06
C GLU A 215 6.77 -8.35 -16.03
N ASN A 216 7.71 -7.52 -16.47
CA ASN A 216 8.44 -6.62 -15.60
C ASN A 216 7.56 -5.46 -15.13
N PHE A 217 6.70 -4.91 -16.00
CA PHE A 217 5.69 -3.91 -15.63
C PHE A 217 4.69 -4.44 -14.60
N ASN A 218 4.36 -5.74 -14.69
CA ASN A 218 3.38 -6.39 -13.82
C ASN A 218 4.01 -7.05 -12.59
N ALA A 219 5.33 -6.93 -12.39
CA ALA A 219 5.97 -7.39 -11.16
C ALA A 219 5.36 -6.66 -9.95
N VAL A 220 5.16 -7.37 -8.84
CA VAL A 220 4.37 -6.92 -7.67
C VAL A 220 4.71 -5.49 -7.26
N TRP A 221 5.98 -5.21 -6.97
CA TRP A 221 6.40 -3.89 -6.51
C TRP A 221 6.34 -2.82 -7.60
N VAL A 222 6.74 -3.14 -8.82
CA VAL A 222 6.68 -2.22 -9.97
C VAL A 222 5.23 -1.79 -10.22
N LYS A 223 4.31 -2.77 -10.24
CA LYS A 223 2.89 -2.51 -10.42
C LYS A 223 2.31 -1.66 -9.27
N ASN A 224 2.68 -1.95 -8.02
CA ASN A 224 2.25 -1.18 -6.87
C ASN A 224 2.70 0.29 -6.98
N GLU A 225 3.97 0.54 -7.32
CA GLU A 225 4.52 1.88 -7.46
C GLU A 225 3.82 2.69 -8.56
N TRP A 226 3.74 2.18 -9.80
CA TRP A 226 3.17 2.95 -10.88
C TRP A 226 1.64 3.12 -10.77
N SER A 227 0.92 2.11 -10.25
CA SER A 227 -0.53 2.24 -10.05
C SER A 227 -0.86 3.31 -8.99
N ARG A 228 -0.06 3.36 -7.92
CA ARG A 228 -0.13 4.41 -6.91
C ARG A 228 0.14 5.80 -7.52
N TYR A 229 1.20 5.92 -8.32
CA TYR A 229 1.55 7.21 -8.92
C TYR A 229 0.47 7.72 -9.88
N LEU A 230 -0.14 6.85 -10.68
CA LEU A 230 -1.29 7.19 -11.52
C LEU A 230 -2.46 7.76 -10.70
N LYS A 231 -2.70 7.20 -9.51
CA LYS A 231 -3.73 7.72 -8.61
C LYS A 231 -3.36 9.10 -8.07
N LEU A 232 -2.10 9.32 -7.70
CA LEU A 232 -1.61 10.65 -7.30
C LEU A 232 -1.76 11.68 -8.43
N MET A 233 -1.45 11.32 -9.68
CA MET A 233 -1.65 12.19 -10.84
C MET A 233 -3.12 12.60 -11.04
N SER A 234 -4.07 11.73 -10.72
CA SER A 234 -5.50 12.06 -10.83
C SER A 234 -5.92 13.17 -9.86
N ASN A 235 -5.22 13.31 -8.74
CA ASN A 235 -5.51 14.26 -7.69
C ASN A 235 -4.59 15.49 -7.71
N ASP A 236 -3.43 15.38 -8.34
CA ASP A 236 -2.41 16.44 -8.42
C ASP A 236 -1.91 16.62 -9.86
N ARG A 237 -2.36 17.69 -10.51
CA ARG A 237 -2.01 18.03 -11.90
C ARG A 237 -0.55 18.45 -12.10
N SER A 238 0.22 18.64 -11.04
CA SER A 238 1.66 18.94 -11.14
C SER A 238 2.51 17.69 -11.40
N LYS A 239 1.93 16.50 -11.31
CA LYS A 239 2.59 15.21 -11.54
C LYS A 239 2.39 14.73 -12.98
N THR A 240 3.44 14.10 -13.54
CA THR A 240 3.48 13.57 -14.90
C THR A 240 4.10 12.18 -14.95
#